data_02854c465656892dbf08c17563049583
#
_entry.id   02854c465656892dbf08c17563049583
#
_cell.length_a   1.000
_cell.length_b   1.000
_cell.length_c   1.000
_cell.angle_alpha   90.00
_cell.angle_beta   90.00
_cell.angle_gamma   90.00
#
_symmetry.space_group_name_H-M   'P 1'
#
loop_
_entity.id
_entity.type
_entity.pdbx_description
1 polymer ?
#
loop_
_entity_poly.entity_id
_entity_poly.type
_entity_poly.pdbx_seq_one_letter_code
_entity_poly.pdbx_strand_id
1 'polypeptide(L)'
;MKTIAICNHKGGVGKTALSMAIAEGLHRKGKRTLLVDLDQQMNATQQAKIDTTDEVTVYDLLTSFDYTAKDGIKHFDGGDIIPGDVLVSNAESDMAKLDTRLTMLADAMEGIDDDYDYAIIDCPPSLGLVTRNAMVAADELIVPVIPNRSSLCHHVPSTWRRFG
;
A
#
# COMPACT_ATOMS: atom_id res chain seq x y z
N MET A 1 -0.25 -11.02 -11.39
CA MET A 1 -0.87 -10.50 -10.13
C MET A 1 -1.74 -9.29 -10.44
N LYS A 2 -2.87 -9.09 -9.76
CA LYS A 2 -3.68 -7.85 -9.85
C LYS A 2 -3.46 -6.99 -8.62
N THR A 3 -3.00 -5.76 -8.82
CA THR A 3 -2.64 -4.83 -7.75
C THR A 3 -3.72 -3.75 -7.56
N ILE A 4 -4.21 -3.58 -6.34
CA ILE A 4 -5.29 -2.66 -5.98
C ILE A 4 -4.82 -1.74 -4.86
N ALA A 5 -4.77 -0.42 -5.08
CA ALA A 5 -4.44 0.54 -4.04
C ALA A 5 -5.70 1.17 -3.44
N ILE A 6 -5.74 1.26 -2.11
CA ILE A 6 -6.85 1.84 -1.35
C ILE A 6 -6.41 3.20 -0.83
N CYS A 7 -6.84 4.26 -1.51
CA CYS A 7 -6.35 5.63 -1.31
C CYS A 7 -7.48 6.59 -0.95
N ASN A 8 -7.26 7.44 0.06
CA ASN A 8 -8.04 8.64 0.31
C ASN A 8 -7.21 9.56 1.21
N HIS A 9 -7.15 10.86 0.88
CA HIS A 9 -6.44 11.86 1.68
C HIS A 9 -7.10 12.10 3.05
N LYS A 10 -8.38 11.75 3.21
CA LYS A 10 -9.09 11.90 4.47
C LYS A 10 -8.75 10.73 5.41
N GLY A 11 -8.32 11.07 6.63
CA GLY A 11 -8.15 10.10 7.71
C GLY A 11 -9.49 9.55 8.20
N GLY A 12 -9.49 8.34 8.76
CA GLY A 12 -10.66 7.75 9.41
C GLY A 12 -11.79 7.31 8.48
N VAL A 13 -11.55 7.18 7.16
CA VAL A 13 -12.57 6.70 6.20
C VAL A 13 -12.60 5.17 6.07
N GLY A 14 -11.79 4.46 6.85
CA GLY A 14 -11.77 2.99 6.87
C GLY A 14 -10.86 2.36 5.81
N LYS A 15 -9.81 3.06 5.32
CA LYS A 15 -8.85 2.49 4.36
C LYS A 15 -8.29 1.15 4.84
N THR A 16 -7.59 1.16 5.97
CA THR A 16 -6.95 -0.05 6.54
C THR A 16 -7.96 -1.16 6.80
N ALA A 17 -9.12 -0.84 7.37
CA ALA A 17 -10.16 -1.86 7.60
C ALA A 17 -10.66 -2.48 6.28
N LEU A 18 -10.76 -1.68 5.22
CA LEU A 18 -11.16 -2.16 3.90
C LEU A 18 -10.03 -2.98 3.25
N SER A 19 -8.78 -2.53 3.36
CA SER A 19 -7.59 -3.24 2.85
C SER A 19 -7.49 -4.63 3.47
N MET A 20 -7.56 -4.72 4.79
CA MET A 20 -7.56 -5.98 5.54
C MET A 20 -8.74 -6.88 5.13
N ALA A 21 -9.97 -6.32 5.11
CA ALA A 21 -11.16 -7.10 4.77
C ALA A 21 -11.11 -7.67 3.34
N ILE A 22 -10.57 -6.94 2.37
CA ILE A 22 -10.40 -7.42 1.00
C ILE A 22 -9.33 -8.51 0.96
N ALA A 23 -8.14 -8.28 1.56
CA ALA A 23 -7.06 -9.25 1.57
C ALA A 23 -7.50 -10.58 2.20
N GLU A 24 -8.04 -10.54 3.42
CA GLU A 24 -8.55 -11.73 4.11
C GLU A 24 -9.72 -12.40 3.36
N GLY A 25 -10.63 -11.60 2.80
CA GLY A 25 -11.77 -12.10 2.04
C GLY A 25 -11.35 -12.86 0.77
N LEU A 26 -10.33 -12.39 0.09
CA LEU A 26 -9.72 -13.06 -1.07
C LEU A 26 -8.97 -14.33 -0.63
N HIS A 27 -8.18 -14.24 0.44
CA HIS A 27 -7.46 -15.38 1.01
C HIS A 27 -8.41 -16.52 1.40
N ARG A 28 -9.52 -16.21 2.08
CA ARG A 28 -10.57 -17.22 2.42
C ARG A 28 -11.22 -17.85 1.20
N LYS A 29 -11.17 -17.20 0.04
CA LYS A 29 -11.62 -17.77 -1.25
C LYS A 29 -10.53 -18.58 -1.97
N GLY A 30 -9.40 -18.85 -1.31
CA GLY A 30 -8.28 -19.61 -1.85
C GLY A 30 -7.39 -18.84 -2.81
N LYS A 31 -7.44 -17.47 -2.80
CA LYS A 31 -6.53 -16.64 -3.57
C LYS A 31 -5.24 -16.40 -2.81
N ARG A 32 -4.11 -16.42 -3.51
CA ARG A 32 -2.82 -15.99 -2.97
C ARG A 32 -2.83 -14.47 -2.91
N THR A 33 -2.76 -13.92 -1.69
CA THR A 33 -3.00 -12.50 -1.46
C THR A 33 -1.83 -11.90 -0.69
N LEU A 34 -1.31 -10.78 -1.19
CA LEU A 34 -0.31 -9.94 -0.54
C LEU A 34 -0.97 -8.63 -0.08
N LEU A 35 -0.77 -8.25 1.16
CA LEU A 35 -1.09 -6.94 1.70
C LEU A 35 0.19 -6.10 1.78
N VAL A 36 0.14 -4.81 1.43
CA VAL A 36 1.27 -3.88 1.55
C VAL A 36 0.82 -2.70 2.41
N ASP A 37 1.44 -2.53 3.59
CA ASP A 37 1.09 -1.45 4.53
C ASP A 37 2.01 -0.24 4.29
N LEU A 38 1.47 0.81 3.64
CA LEU A 38 2.21 2.05 3.37
C LEU A 38 1.96 3.16 4.42
N ASP A 39 1.15 2.89 5.44
CA ASP A 39 0.85 3.90 6.46
C ASP A 39 1.90 3.83 7.59
N GLN A 40 2.56 4.97 7.86
CA GLN A 40 3.48 5.12 9.01
C GLN A 40 2.84 4.74 10.36
N GLN A 41 1.51 4.72 10.45
CA GLN A 41 0.80 4.28 11.64
C GLN A 41 0.78 2.76 11.80
N MET A 42 1.19 2.01 10.78
CA MET A 42 1.34 0.55 10.78
C MET A 42 0.07 -0.20 11.25
N ASN A 43 -1.11 0.36 10.97
CA ASN A 43 -2.35 -0.21 11.49
C ASN A 43 -2.65 -1.62 10.92
N ALA A 44 -2.33 -1.86 9.64
CA ALA A 44 -2.50 -3.18 9.04
C ALA A 44 -1.47 -4.18 9.61
N THR A 45 -0.23 -3.75 9.75
CA THR A 45 0.88 -4.52 10.34
C THR A 45 0.58 -4.95 11.78
N GLN A 46 0.07 -4.03 12.61
CA GLN A 46 -0.32 -4.32 13.99
C GLN A 46 -1.51 -5.29 14.06
N GLN A 47 -2.51 -5.14 13.20
CA GLN A 47 -3.64 -6.06 13.13
C GLN A 47 -3.21 -7.46 12.66
N ALA A 48 -2.25 -7.54 11.75
CA ALA A 48 -1.62 -8.79 11.33
C ALA A 48 -0.68 -9.40 12.39
N LYS A 49 -0.38 -8.67 13.47
CA LYS A 49 0.50 -9.07 14.59
C LYS A 49 1.94 -9.39 14.13
N ILE A 50 2.44 -8.64 13.17
CA ILE A 50 3.79 -8.79 12.66
C ILE A 50 4.76 -7.99 13.54
N ASP A 51 5.83 -8.63 13.98
CA ASP A 51 6.99 -7.95 14.56
C ASP A 51 7.91 -7.50 13.43
N THR A 52 8.29 -6.23 13.44
CA THR A 52 9.14 -5.60 12.42
C THR A 52 10.57 -5.35 12.93
N THR A 53 10.92 -5.86 14.11
CA THR A 53 12.25 -5.67 14.70
C THR A 53 13.31 -6.36 13.84
N ASP A 54 14.30 -5.59 13.35
CA ASP A 54 15.40 -6.05 12.49
C ASP A 54 14.94 -6.72 11.17
N GLU A 55 13.73 -6.38 10.69
CA GLU A 55 13.14 -6.93 9.47
C GLU A 55 13.09 -5.92 8.33
N VAL A 56 13.12 -6.42 7.09
CA VAL A 56 12.87 -5.60 5.90
C VAL A 56 11.40 -5.18 5.88
N THR A 57 11.16 -3.89 5.72
CA THR A 57 9.84 -3.29 5.72
C THR A 57 9.56 -2.54 4.41
N VAL A 58 8.37 -2.01 4.26
CA VAL A 58 8.02 -1.20 3.09
C VAL A 58 8.90 0.06 2.97
N TYR A 59 9.46 0.57 4.08
CA TYR A 59 10.38 1.71 4.04
C TYR A 59 11.65 1.38 3.24
N ASP A 60 12.24 0.21 3.46
CA ASP A 60 13.43 -0.25 2.75
C ASP A 60 13.15 -0.39 1.25
N LEU A 61 11.98 -0.92 0.89
CA LEU A 61 11.55 -1.07 -0.51
C LEU A 61 11.33 0.27 -1.22
N LEU A 62 10.96 1.32 -0.47
CA LEU A 62 10.74 2.66 -1.01
C LEU A 62 12.02 3.49 -1.12
N THR A 63 13.09 3.14 -0.38
CA THR A 63 14.25 4.02 -0.21
C THR A 63 15.58 3.39 -0.64
N SER A 64 15.61 2.07 -0.89
CA SER A 64 16.80 1.33 -1.32
C SER A 64 16.49 0.44 -2.52
N PHE A 65 17.51 0.17 -3.33
CA PHE A 65 17.49 -0.82 -4.41
C PHE A 65 18.07 -2.18 -4.00
N ASP A 66 18.51 -2.30 -2.74
CA ASP A 66 19.13 -3.52 -2.23
C ASP A 66 18.11 -4.61 -1.88
N TYR A 67 16.82 -4.22 -1.76
CA TYR A 67 15.74 -5.10 -1.34
C TYR A 67 14.64 -5.21 -2.39
N THR A 68 14.01 -6.37 -2.43
CA THR A 68 12.80 -6.66 -3.23
C THR A 68 11.64 -7.02 -2.30
N ALA A 69 10.44 -7.10 -2.85
CA ALA A 69 9.27 -7.53 -2.09
C ALA A 69 9.48 -8.87 -1.38
N LYS A 70 10.25 -9.80 -1.99
CA LYS A 70 10.54 -11.14 -1.41
C LYS A 70 11.24 -11.06 -0.07
N ASP A 71 12.08 -10.04 0.15
CA ASP A 71 12.84 -9.87 1.38
C ASP A 71 11.95 -9.39 2.55
N GLY A 72 10.89 -8.63 2.24
CA GLY A 72 9.98 -8.06 3.24
C GLY A 72 8.70 -8.85 3.49
N ILE A 73 8.42 -9.93 2.74
CA ILE A 73 7.18 -10.69 2.87
C ILE A 73 7.16 -11.46 4.19
N LYS A 74 6.06 -11.31 4.96
CA LYS A 74 5.75 -12.04 6.19
C LYS A 74 4.39 -12.70 6.07
N HIS A 75 4.19 -13.82 6.77
CA HIS A 75 2.94 -14.55 6.77
C HIS A 75 2.05 -14.18 7.96
N PHE A 76 0.73 -14.05 7.73
CA PHE A 76 -0.28 -13.89 8.77
C PHE A 76 -1.56 -14.67 8.39
N ASP A 77 -2.54 -14.75 9.29
CA ASP A 77 -3.76 -15.56 9.09
C ASP A 77 -4.60 -15.14 7.85
N GLY A 78 -4.40 -13.94 7.34
CA GLY A 78 -5.12 -13.39 6.17
C GLY A 78 -4.35 -13.45 4.86
N GLY A 79 -3.21 -14.15 4.79
CA GLY A 79 -2.33 -14.25 3.63
C GLY A 79 -0.91 -13.81 3.95
N ASP A 80 -0.28 -13.08 3.05
CA ASP A 80 1.04 -12.50 3.25
C ASP A 80 0.98 -10.98 3.33
N ILE A 81 1.96 -10.37 4.02
CA ILE A 81 2.05 -8.93 4.19
C ILE A 81 3.50 -8.45 4.02
N ILE A 82 3.67 -7.30 3.36
CA ILE A 82 4.86 -6.46 3.48
C ILE A 82 4.53 -5.43 4.57
N PRO A 83 5.21 -5.49 5.72
CA PRO A 83 4.86 -4.67 6.88
C PRO A 83 5.21 -3.19 6.67
N GLY A 84 4.43 -2.33 7.31
CA GLY A 84 4.70 -0.90 7.42
C GLY A 84 5.86 -0.60 8.37
N ASP A 85 6.29 0.66 8.36
CA ASP A 85 7.31 1.17 9.25
C ASP A 85 7.00 2.63 9.64
N VAL A 86 7.33 3.00 10.86
CA VAL A 86 7.24 4.41 11.32
C VAL A 86 8.13 5.35 10.49
N LEU A 87 9.24 4.83 9.94
CA LEU A 87 10.17 5.56 9.08
C LEU A 87 9.58 5.93 7.72
N VAL A 88 8.43 5.37 7.32
CA VAL A 88 7.69 5.80 6.12
C VAL A 88 7.39 7.30 6.16
N SER A 89 7.32 7.90 7.36
CA SER A 89 7.25 9.36 7.52
C SER A 89 8.41 10.12 6.88
N ASN A 90 9.59 9.52 6.79
CA ASN A 90 10.80 10.10 6.22
C ASN A 90 10.98 9.71 4.73
N ALA A 91 10.29 8.67 4.27
CA ALA A 91 10.46 8.11 2.93
C ALA A 91 10.29 9.15 1.81
N GLU A 92 9.39 10.13 1.98
CA GLU A 92 9.21 11.20 0.97
C GLU A 92 10.47 12.04 0.78
N SER A 93 11.20 12.36 1.87
CA SER A 93 12.46 13.11 1.81
C SER A 93 13.57 12.29 1.20
N ASP A 94 13.62 11.00 1.48
CA ASP A 94 14.67 10.11 1.00
C ASP A 94 14.45 9.77 -0.49
N MET A 95 13.23 9.43 -0.88
CA MET A 95 12.85 9.23 -2.28
C MET A 95 13.03 10.48 -3.15
N ALA A 96 12.83 11.68 -2.59
CA ALA A 96 12.93 12.93 -3.38
C ALA A 96 14.29 13.12 -4.06
N LYS A 97 15.33 12.45 -3.57
CA LYS A 97 16.71 12.47 -4.11
C LYS A 97 16.91 11.47 -5.24
N LEU A 98 15.95 10.56 -5.49
CA LEU A 98 16.05 9.50 -6.47
C LEU A 98 15.36 9.88 -7.78
N ASP A 99 15.96 9.53 -8.91
CA ASP A 99 15.35 9.74 -10.23
C ASP A 99 14.10 8.86 -10.41
N THR A 100 14.12 7.65 -9.82
CA THR A 100 13.04 6.65 -9.85
C THR A 100 12.01 6.82 -8.73
N ARG A 101 11.98 7.95 -8.04
CA ARG A 101 11.15 8.22 -6.85
C ARG A 101 9.65 7.89 -6.98
N LEU A 102 9.13 7.66 -8.17
CA LEU A 102 7.73 7.32 -8.38
C LEU A 102 7.51 5.83 -8.69
N THR A 103 8.55 5.06 -8.96
CA THR A 103 8.46 3.65 -9.36
C THR A 103 9.05 2.68 -8.33
N MET A 104 9.63 3.18 -7.23
CA MET A 104 10.33 2.35 -6.24
C MET A 104 9.53 1.14 -5.78
N LEU A 105 8.22 1.34 -5.45
CA LEU A 105 7.37 0.23 -5.03
C LEU A 105 7.10 -0.75 -6.18
N ALA A 106 6.82 -0.24 -7.38
CA ALA A 106 6.57 -1.09 -8.55
C ALA A 106 7.81 -1.92 -8.88
N ASP A 107 8.99 -1.29 -8.90
CA ASP A 107 10.28 -1.93 -9.16
C ASP A 107 10.60 -3.00 -8.10
N ALA A 108 10.36 -2.70 -6.81
CA ALA A 108 10.55 -3.65 -5.72
C ALA A 108 9.59 -4.86 -5.80
N MET A 109 8.39 -4.68 -6.36
CA MET A 109 7.39 -5.73 -6.54
C MET A 109 7.61 -6.57 -7.82
N GLU A 110 8.56 -6.22 -8.68
CA GLU A 110 8.90 -7.05 -9.83
C GLU A 110 9.34 -8.46 -9.39
N GLY A 111 8.90 -9.46 -10.15
CA GLY A 111 9.28 -10.86 -9.94
C GLY A 111 8.47 -11.62 -8.88
N ILE A 112 7.39 -11.03 -8.33
CA ILE A 112 6.42 -11.73 -7.48
C ILE A 112 5.05 -11.91 -8.17
N ASP A 113 4.91 -11.51 -9.42
CA ASP A 113 3.63 -11.55 -10.15
C ASP A 113 3.03 -12.95 -10.27
N ASP A 114 3.89 -13.97 -10.39
CA ASP A 114 3.46 -15.37 -10.48
C ASP A 114 3.18 -15.98 -9.10
N ASP A 115 3.65 -15.35 -8.03
CA ASP A 115 3.49 -15.85 -6.66
C ASP A 115 2.12 -15.49 -6.06
N TYR A 116 1.50 -14.39 -6.53
CA TYR A 116 0.24 -13.86 -6.00
C TYR A 116 -0.82 -13.67 -7.08
N ASP A 117 -2.10 -13.85 -6.68
CA ASP A 117 -3.25 -13.50 -7.52
C ASP A 117 -3.62 -12.03 -7.35
N TYR A 118 -3.49 -11.50 -6.11
CA TYR A 118 -3.80 -10.12 -5.75
C TYR A 118 -2.77 -9.51 -4.81
N ALA A 119 -2.45 -8.22 -5.03
CA ALA A 119 -1.80 -7.36 -4.06
C ALA A 119 -2.75 -6.23 -3.66
N ILE A 120 -2.92 -5.99 -2.36
CA ILE A 120 -3.74 -4.92 -1.80
C ILE A 120 -2.82 -3.93 -1.10
N ILE A 121 -2.82 -2.67 -1.52
CA ILE A 121 -1.97 -1.63 -0.96
C ILE A 121 -2.80 -0.70 -0.07
N ASP A 122 -2.49 -0.67 1.22
CA ASP A 122 -3.09 0.25 2.19
C ASP A 122 -2.30 1.57 2.22
N CYS A 123 -2.90 2.65 1.74
CA CYS A 123 -2.23 3.93 1.58
C CYS A 123 -2.41 4.84 2.80
N PRO A 124 -1.41 5.69 3.13
CA PRO A 124 -1.53 6.72 4.16
C PRO A 124 -2.59 7.78 3.79
N PRO A 125 -3.03 8.61 4.76
CA PRO A 125 -3.97 9.70 4.50
C PRO A 125 -3.27 10.93 3.90
N SER A 126 -2.51 10.75 2.83
CA SER A 126 -1.75 11.78 2.12
C SER A 126 -1.82 11.56 0.62
N LEU A 127 -1.37 12.54 -0.17
CA LEU A 127 -1.17 12.43 -1.62
C LEU A 127 0.31 12.65 -2.01
N GLY A 128 1.21 12.38 -1.07
CA GLY A 128 2.65 12.51 -1.24
C GLY A 128 3.27 11.42 -2.11
N LEU A 129 4.60 11.35 -2.11
CA LEU A 129 5.36 10.39 -2.94
C LEU A 129 5.03 8.93 -2.60
N VAL A 130 4.79 8.61 -1.33
CA VAL A 130 4.41 7.26 -0.89
C VAL A 130 3.11 6.82 -1.55
N THR A 131 2.06 7.64 -1.49
CA THR A 131 0.77 7.32 -2.13
C THR A 131 0.90 7.28 -3.66
N ARG A 132 1.75 8.14 -4.26
CA ARG A 132 2.00 8.10 -5.71
C ARG A 132 2.70 6.81 -6.14
N ASN A 133 3.62 6.28 -5.34
CA ASN A 133 4.21 4.95 -5.58
C ASN A 133 3.14 3.87 -5.59
N ALA A 134 2.21 3.88 -4.63
CA ALA A 134 1.06 2.97 -4.64
C ALA A 134 0.22 3.08 -5.93
N MET A 135 -0.05 4.31 -6.37
CA MET A 135 -0.83 4.56 -7.58
C MET A 135 -0.12 4.10 -8.86
N VAL A 136 1.21 4.21 -8.92
CA VAL A 136 2.01 3.74 -10.07
C VAL A 136 2.07 2.21 -10.10
N ALA A 137 2.18 1.57 -8.93
CA ALA A 137 2.21 0.12 -8.81
C ALA A 137 0.84 -0.56 -9.01
N ALA A 138 -0.27 0.20 -8.93
CA ALA A 138 -1.62 -0.36 -8.92
C ALA A 138 -2.26 -0.39 -10.31
N ASP A 139 -2.96 -1.50 -10.61
CA ASP A 139 -3.86 -1.63 -11.77
C ASP A 139 -5.20 -0.93 -11.53
N GLU A 140 -5.67 -0.90 -10.26
CA GLU A 140 -6.95 -0.31 -9.87
C GLU A 140 -6.83 0.50 -8.57
N LEU A 141 -7.66 1.54 -8.46
CA LEU A 141 -7.76 2.38 -7.27
C LEU A 141 -9.16 2.25 -6.65
N ILE A 142 -9.21 2.01 -5.34
CA ILE A 142 -10.43 2.10 -4.54
C ILE A 142 -10.33 3.32 -3.65
N VAL A 143 -11.34 4.21 -3.74
CA VAL A 143 -11.43 5.41 -2.92
C VAL A 143 -12.64 5.28 -1.97
N PRO A 144 -12.44 4.83 -0.73
CA PRO A 144 -13.53 4.72 0.23
C PRO A 144 -14.07 6.11 0.61
N VAL A 145 -15.38 6.29 0.54
CA VAL A 145 -16.04 7.55 0.90
C VAL A 145 -17.10 7.32 1.97
N ILE A 146 -17.08 8.17 3.01
CA ILE A 146 -18.16 8.19 4.00
C ILE A 146 -19.24 9.17 3.50
N PRO A 147 -20.48 8.73 3.30
CA PRO A 147 -21.55 9.61 2.85
C PRO A 147 -21.95 10.58 3.98
N ASN A 148 -21.35 11.76 3.95
CA ASN A 148 -21.77 12.89 4.81
C ASN A 148 -21.93 14.16 3.96
N ARG A 149 -22.62 15.19 4.47
CA ARG A 149 -22.85 16.42 3.71
C ARG A 149 -21.58 17.11 3.22
N SER A 150 -20.46 16.99 3.94
CA SER A 150 -19.15 17.54 3.54
C SER A 150 -18.42 16.69 2.49
N SER A 151 -18.68 15.39 2.43
CA SER A 151 -18.06 14.50 1.43
C SER A 151 -18.65 14.65 0.02
N LEU A 152 -19.91 15.09 -0.06
CA LEU A 152 -20.61 15.33 -1.35
C LEU A 152 -20.12 16.61 -2.06
N CYS A 153 -19.45 17.52 -1.34
CA CYS A 153 -18.94 18.79 -1.88
C CYS A 153 -17.50 18.73 -2.38
N HIS A 154 -16.76 17.64 -2.13
CA HIS A 154 -15.42 17.50 -2.63
C HIS A 154 -15.45 16.77 -3.98
N HIS A 155 -15.46 17.57 -5.04
CA HIS A 155 -15.14 17.14 -6.39
C HIS A 155 -13.89 16.27 -6.35
N VAL A 156 -13.96 15.07 -6.93
CA VAL A 156 -12.78 14.30 -7.30
C VAL A 156 -11.92 15.24 -8.14
N PRO A 157 -10.69 15.57 -7.72
CA PRO A 157 -9.86 16.50 -8.48
C PRO A 157 -9.75 16.04 -9.92
N SER A 158 -9.81 16.97 -10.88
CA SER A 158 -9.73 16.68 -12.33
C SER A 158 -8.43 15.96 -12.73
N THR A 159 -7.43 15.94 -11.86
CA THR A 159 -6.18 15.17 -11.99
C THR A 159 -6.38 13.66 -11.99
N TRP A 160 -7.49 13.13 -11.47
CA TRP A 160 -7.80 11.70 -11.46
C TRP A 160 -8.33 11.15 -12.78
N ARG A 161 -8.62 12.03 -13.76
CA ARG A 161 -9.19 11.64 -15.08
C ARG A 161 -8.14 11.31 -16.16
N ARG A 162 -6.84 11.30 -15.84
CA ARG A 162 -5.77 11.19 -16.87
C ARG A 162 -4.83 10.00 -16.71
N PHE A 163 -5.29 8.93 -16.10
CA PHE A 163 -4.57 7.65 -16.12
C PHE A 163 -5.52 6.56 -16.62
N GLY A 164 -5.97 6.75 -17.85
CA GLY A 164 -6.68 5.78 -18.67
C GLY A 164 -6.11 5.82 -20.06
#